data_d3d716645ca0cec6e8db12788646e434
#
_entry.id   d3d716645ca0cec6e8db12788646e434
#
_cell.length_a   1.000
_cell.length_b   1.000
_cell.length_c   1.000
_cell.angle_alpha   90.00
_cell.angle_beta   90.00
_cell.angle_gamma   90.00
#
_symmetry.space_group_name_H-M   'P 1'
#
loop_
_entity.id
_entity.type
_entity.pdbx_description
1 polymer ?
#
loop_
_entity_poly.entity_id
_entity_poly.type
_entity_poly.pdbx_seq_one_letter_code
_entity_poly.pdbx_strand_id
1 'polypeptide(L)'
;ICGLSGGVDSAVAAALVHKAIGDQLTCVFVDHGLLRKGEVEQVKHDFVEATGIKLIAVDAEDDFLDALKGVSEPERKRKIIGEKFIRTFEKAQRKVIEEAGKTGAEVKFLVQGTLYPDVVESGGGDGAANIKSHHNVGGLPKDLKFKLIEPLRTLFKDEVRAIGTELGLPDEIVWRQPFPGPGLGIRIVGEITRERLAVLREADAIAREELSKAGLDRDIWQCPVVLLADVHSVGVQGDERTYGSPIVLRPVSSEDAMTADWSRVPYDVLAKISTRITNECRQINRVVLDVTSKPPATIEWE
;
A
#
# COMPACT_ATOMS: atom_id res chain seq x y z
N ILE A 1 -9.81 15.36 -10.77
CA ILE A 1 -9.27 13.99 -10.76
C ILE A 1 -8.64 13.68 -9.41
N CYS A 2 -8.72 12.43 -8.95
CA CYS A 2 -8.11 11.96 -7.71
C CYS A 2 -7.37 10.65 -7.96
N GLY A 3 -6.13 10.52 -7.45
CA GLY A 3 -5.41 9.27 -7.41
C GLY A 3 -5.80 8.46 -6.17
N LEU A 4 -6.29 7.25 -6.35
CA LEU A 4 -6.54 6.31 -5.26
C LEU A 4 -5.35 5.38 -5.09
N SER A 5 -4.71 5.41 -3.91
CA SER A 5 -3.65 4.47 -3.55
C SER A 5 -4.17 3.20 -2.87
N GLY A 6 -5.48 3.14 -2.59
CA GLY A 6 -6.10 2.14 -1.73
C GLY A 6 -5.93 2.43 -0.22
N GLY A 7 -5.19 3.47 0.18
CA GLY A 7 -5.06 3.91 1.56
C GLY A 7 -6.24 4.80 2.01
N VAL A 8 -6.45 4.89 3.34
CA VAL A 8 -7.56 5.66 3.94
C VAL A 8 -7.51 7.14 3.53
N ASP A 9 -6.33 7.75 3.46
CA ASP A 9 -6.20 9.18 3.20
C ASP A 9 -6.74 9.56 1.82
N SER A 10 -6.34 8.83 0.77
CA SER A 10 -6.86 9.02 -0.58
C SER A 10 -8.35 8.70 -0.71
N ALA A 11 -8.83 7.67 0.02
CA ALA A 11 -10.22 7.28 0.02
C ALA A 11 -11.12 8.34 0.68
N VAL A 12 -10.70 8.87 1.84
CA VAL A 12 -11.44 9.93 2.55
C VAL A 12 -11.41 11.24 1.76
N ALA A 13 -10.25 11.62 1.19
CA ALA A 13 -10.17 12.81 0.34
C ALA A 13 -11.12 12.72 -0.86
N ALA A 14 -11.14 11.57 -1.54
CA ALA A 14 -12.05 11.34 -2.67
C ALA A 14 -13.52 11.38 -2.24
N ALA A 15 -13.89 10.73 -1.12
CA ALA A 15 -15.27 10.72 -0.62
C ALA A 15 -15.74 12.12 -0.22
N LEU A 16 -14.90 12.92 0.45
CA LEU A 16 -15.22 14.32 0.80
C LEU A 16 -15.47 15.18 -0.45
N VAL A 17 -14.58 15.08 -1.42
CA VAL A 17 -14.71 15.86 -2.65
C VAL A 17 -15.93 15.41 -3.45
N HIS A 18 -16.18 14.08 -3.53
CA HIS A 18 -17.37 13.57 -4.19
C HIS A 18 -18.66 14.04 -3.53
N LYS A 19 -18.71 14.09 -2.19
CA LYS A 19 -19.84 14.64 -1.47
C LYS A 19 -20.12 16.11 -1.82
N ALA A 20 -19.08 16.87 -2.17
CA ALA A 20 -19.18 18.28 -2.54
C ALA A 20 -19.56 18.52 -4.02
N ILE A 21 -19.03 17.72 -4.95
CA ILE A 21 -19.12 17.98 -6.39
C ILE A 21 -19.75 16.83 -7.22
N GLY A 22 -20.05 15.70 -6.57
CA GLY A 22 -20.69 14.53 -7.22
C GLY A 22 -19.87 13.98 -8.39
N ASP A 23 -20.55 13.72 -9.49
CA ASP A 23 -20.01 13.08 -10.70
C ASP A 23 -18.92 13.88 -11.45
N GLN A 24 -18.62 15.10 -11.01
CA GLN A 24 -17.50 15.86 -11.52
C GLN A 24 -16.14 15.29 -11.08
N LEU A 25 -16.12 14.42 -10.06
CA LEU A 25 -14.92 13.72 -9.62
C LEU A 25 -14.73 12.42 -10.40
N THR A 26 -13.53 12.23 -10.94
CA THR A 26 -13.08 10.94 -11.47
C THR A 26 -11.86 10.49 -10.69
N CYS A 27 -11.92 9.27 -10.14
CA CYS A 27 -10.79 8.63 -9.45
C CYS A 27 -10.03 7.71 -10.41
N VAL A 28 -8.71 7.64 -10.23
CA VAL A 28 -7.82 6.72 -10.95
C VAL A 28 -7.11 5.84 -9.94
N PHE A 29 -7.21 4.54 -10.13
CA PHE A 29 -6.49 3.52 -9.38
C PHE A 29 -5.54 2.77 -10.30
N VAL A 30 -4.29 2.61 -9.89
CA VAL A 30 -3.28 1.85 -10.64
C VAL A 30 -3.01 0.53 -9.93
N ASP A 31 -3.38 -0.56 -10.59
CA ASP A 31 -2.96 -1.90 -10.18
C ASP A 31 -1.60 -2.19 -10.78
N HIS A 32 -0.57 -2.07 -9.97
CA HIS A 32 0.82 -2.32 -10.35
C HIS A 32 1.28 -3.75 -10.07
N GLY A 33 0.37 -4.64 -9.70
CA GLY A 33 0.69 -6.04 -9.41
C GLY A 33 1.48 -6.30 -8.13
N LEU A 34 1.74 -5.28 -7.29
CA LEU A 34 2.48 -5.42 -6.03
C LEU A 34 1.59 -5.22 -4.79
N LEU A 35 0.28 -5.24 -5.00
CA LEU A 35 -0.72 -5.11 -3.94
C LEU A 35 -0.91 -6.44 -3.21
N ARG A 36 -1.49 -6.36 -2.00
CA ARG A 36 -1.88 -7.52 -1.20
C ARG A 36 -3.01 -8.32 -1.87
N LYS A 37 -3.20 -9.54 -1.41
CA LYS A 37 -4.32 -10.39 -1.83
C LYS A 37 -5.66 -9.70 -1.53
N GLY A 38 -6.52 -9.56 -2.56
CA GLY A 38 -7.86 -8.99 -2.44
C GLY A 38 -7.93 -7.45 -2.46
N GLU A 39 -6.82 -6.71 -2.41
CA GLU A 39 -6.86 -5.24 -2.37
C GLU A 39 -7.38 -4.61 -3.65
N VAL A 40 -7.06 -5.18 -4.79
CA VAL A 40 -7.55 -4.68 -6.09
C VAL A 40 -9.07 -4.75 -6.16
N GLU A 41 -9.63 -5.89 -5.74
CA GLU A 41 -11.08 -6.11 -5.72
C GLU A 41 -11.74 -5.20 -4.68
N GLN A 42 -11.12 -5.04 -3.50
CA GLN A 42 -11.61 -4.14 -2.46
C GLN A 42 -11.73 -2.70 -2.97
N VAL A 43 -10.74 -2.19 -3.68
CA VAL A 43 -10.80 -0.83 -4.24
C VAL A 43 -11.82 -0.75 -5.38
N LYS A 44 -11.88 -1.74 -6.26
CA LYS A 44 -12.80 -1.73 -7.41
C LYS A 44 -14.27 -1.92 -7.02
N HIS A 45 -14.53 -2.71 -5.97
CA HIS A 45 -15.87 -3.07 -5.53
C HIS A 45 -16.31 -2.28 -4.31
N ASP A 46 -15.68 -2.51 -3.16
CA ASP A 46 -16.18 -2.02 -1.88
C ASP A 46 -16.16 -0.48 -1.80
N PHE A 47 -15.08 0.15 -2.31
CA PHE A 47 -15.01 1.60 -2.34
C PHE A 47 -16.02 2.22 -3.29
N VAL A 48 -16.16 1.66 -4.50
CA VAL A 48 -17.09 2.17 -5.52
C VAL A 48 -18.54 1.96 -5.08
N GLU A 49 -18.86 0.79 -4.49
CA GLU A 49 -20.20 0.50 -3.99
C GLU A 49 -20.59 1.44 -2.83
N ALA A 50 -19.66 1.67 -1.89
CA ALA A 50 -19.89 2.55 -0.76
C ALA A 50 -20.02 4.03 -1.13
N THR A 51 -19.37 4.49 -2.19
CA THR A 51 -19.26 5.92 -2.51
C THR A 51 -19.99 6.33 -3.78
N GLY A 52 -20.24 5.43 -4.71
CA GLY A 52 -20.75 5.74 -6.06
C GLY A 52 -19.77 6.49 -6.96
N ILE A 53 -18.51 6.64 -6.55
CA ILE A 53 -17.50 7.43 -7.28
C ILE A 53 -17.11 6.75 -8.59
N LYS A 54 -17.00 7.53 -9.67
CA LYS A 54 -16.46 7.05 -10.95
C LYS A 54 -14.99 6.69 -10.81
N LEU A 55 -14.68 5.39 -10.95
CA LEU A 55 -13.32 4.85 -10.86
C LEU A 55 -12.83 4.34 -12.21
N ILE A 56 -11.63 4.76 -12.58
CA ILE A 56 -10.87 4.20 -13.69
C ILE A 56 -9.73 3.35 -13.08
N ALA A 57 -9.85 2.03 -13.20
CA ALA A 57 -8.79 1.11 -12.80
C ALA A 57 -7.87 0.84 -14.00
N VAL A 58 -6.57 1.05 -13.78
CA VAL A 58 -5.53 0.80 -14.78
C VAL A 58 -4.78 -0.46 -14.36
N ASP A 59 -4.88 -1.51 -15.16
CA ASP A 59 -4.05 -2.69 -15.01
C ASP A 59 -2.68 -2.42 -15.62
N ALA A 60 -1.64 -2.47 -14.80
CA ALA A 60 -0.26 -2.24 -15.16
C ALA A 60 0.69 -3.33 -14.60
N GLU A 61 0.16 -4.46 -14.11
CA GLU A 61 0.95 -5.52 -13.48
C GLU A 61 2.10 -5.97 -14.37
N ASP A 62 1.83 -6.30 -15.64
CA ASP A 62 2.86 -6.75 -16.59
C ASP A 62 3.96 -5.72 -16.78
N ASP A 63 3.59 -4.44 -16.97
CA ASP A 63 4.51 -3.33 -17.17
C ASP A 63 5.48 -3.15 -15.98
N PHE A 64 4.99 -3.35 -14.75
CA PHE A 64 5.80 -3.22 -13.54
C PHE A 64 6.71 -4.43 -13.35
N LEU A 65 6.19 -5.64 -13.51
CA LEU A 65 6.97 -6.87 -13.34
C LEU A 65 8.07 -6.99 -14.39
N ASP A 66 7.80 -6.61 -15.64
CA ASP A 66 8.83 -6.59 -16.69
C ASP A 66 9.96 -5.61 -16.39
N ALA A 67 9.62 -4.44 -15.84
CA ALA A 67 10.62 -3.45 -15.44
C ALA A 67 11.47 -3.87 -14.23
N LEU A 68 10.92 -4.75 -13.37
CA LEU A 68 11.58 -5.25 -12.16
C LEU A 68 12.35 -6.56 -12.39
N LYS A 69 12.28 -7.12 -13.57
CA LYS A 69 12.97 -8.36 -13.91
C LYS A 69 14.49 -8.25 -13.71
N GLY A 70 15.06 -9.18 -12.95
CA GLY A 70 16.48 -9.20 -12.61
C GLY A 70 16.92 -8.12 -11.61
N VAL A 71 15.98 -7.43 -10.96
CA VAL A 71 16.26 -6.38 -9.97
C VAL A 71 16.05 -6.92 -8.57
N SER A 72 17.14 -6.98 -7.78
CA SER A 72 17.12 -7.44 -6.38
C SER A 72 17.51 -6.34 -5.38
N GLU A 73 18.14 -5.25 -5.84
CA GLU A 73 18.65 -4.18 -4.98
C GLU A 73 17.47 -3.27 -4.56
N PRO A 74 17.28 -3.01 -3.23
CA PRO A 74 16.09 -2.33 -2.69
C PRO A 74 15.85 -0.92 -3.25
N GLU A 75 16.87 -0.08 -3.28
CA GLU A 75 16.72 1.30 -3.76
C GLU A 75 16.40 1.35 -5.27
N ARG A 76 16.95 0.40 -6.03
CA ARG A 76 16.63 0.27 -7.45
C ARG A 76 15.19 -0.16 -7.67
N LYS A 77 14.68 -1.12 -6.85
CA LYS A 77 13.25 -1.49 -6.87
C LYS A 77 12.37 -0.28 -6.61
N ARG A 78 12.64 0.46 -5.52
CA ARG A 78 11.88 1.67 -5.14
C ARG A 78 11.84 2.70 -6.27
N LYS A 79 12.99 2.98 -6.88
CA LYS A 79 13.13 3.93 -7.98
C LYS A 79 12.33 3.51 -9.21
N ILE A 80 12.46 2.26 -9.64
CA ILE A 80 11.73 1.73 -10.80
C ILE A 80 10.22 1.78 -10.55
N ILE A 81 9.77 1.32 -9.38
CA ILE A 81 8.34 1.32 -9.02
C ILE A 81 7.79 2.75 -9.02
N GLY A 82 8.51 3.68 -8.38
CA GLY A 82 8.11 5.08 -8.33
C GLY A 82 8.03 5.73 -9.73
N GLU A 83 9.04 5.57 -10.55
CA GLU A 83 9.05 6.11 -11.93
C GLU A 83 7.93 5.52 -12.78
N LYS A 84 7.72 4.21 -12.72
CA LYS A 84 6.65 3.52 -13.46
C LYS A 84 5.28 4.00 -13.00
N PHE A 85 5.08 4.14 -11.69
CA PHE A 85 3.81 4.63 -11.13
C PHE A 85 3.47 6.02 -11.66
N ILE A 86 4.43 6.96 -11.61
CA ILE A 86 4.28 8.32 -12.14
C ILE A 86 3.85 8.27 -13.61
N ARG A 87 4.58 7.51 -14.45
CA ARG A 87 4.30 7.43 -15.88
C ARG A 87 2.94 6.80 -16.19
N THR A 88 2.56 5.77 -15.45
CA THR A 88 1.25 5.11 -15.61
C THR A 88 0.12 6.04 -15.22
N PHE A 89 0.27 6.75 -14.10
CA PHE A 89 -0.71 7.72 -13.64
C PHE A 89 -0.85 8.91 -14.60
N GLU A 90 0.27 9.45 -15.13
CA GLU A 90 0.26 10.48 -16.16
C GLU A 90 -0.53 10.06 -17.41
N LYS A 91 -0.32 8.82 -17.88
CA LYS A 91 -1.08 8.29 -19.03
C LYS A 91 -2.58 8.22 -18.73
N ALA A 92 -2.94 7.77 -17.54
CA ALA A 92 -4.33 7.71 -17.12
C ALA A 92 -4.97 9.10 -17.02
N GLN A 93 -4.27 10.08 -16.44
CA GLN A 93 -4.71 11.47 -16.38
C GLN A 93 -5.00 12.04 -17.78
N ARG A 94 -4.10 11.82 -18.74
CA ARG A 94 -4.29 12.29 -20.13
C ARG A 94 -5.54 11.70 -20.77
N LYS A 95 -5.82 10.41 -20.53
CA LYS A 95 -7.06 9.78 -21.02
C LYS A 95 -8.31 10.40 -20.39
N VAL A 96 -8.28 10.67 -19.08
CA VAL A 96 -9.41 11.35 -18.40
C VAL A 96 -9.65 12.74 -18.97
N ILE A 97 -8.58 13.52 -19.20
CA ILE A 97 -8.68 14.86 -19.78
C ILE A 97 -9.24 14.80 -21.20
N GLU A 98 -8.77 13.86 -22.01
CA GLU A 98 -9.24 13.67 -23.38
C GLU A 98 -10.73 13.28 -23.44
N GLU A 99 -11.15 12.37 -22.55
CA GLU A 99 -12.56 11.97 -22.45
C GLU A 99 -13.45 13.14 -21.99
N ALA A 100 -13.01 13.89 -20.98
CA ALA A 100 -13.72 15.09 -20.53
C ALA A 100 -13.85 16.13 -21.65
N GLY A 101 -12.80 16.36 -22.42
CA GLY A 101 -12.81 17.28 -23.56
C GLY A 101 -13.84 16.93 -24.64
N LYS A 102 -14.13 15.63 -24.85
CA LYS A 102 -15.18 15.18 -25.79
C LYS A 102 -16.59 15.63 -25.38
N THR A 103 -16.82 15.86 -24.10
CA THR A 103 -18.10 16.35 -23.53
C THR A 103 -18.10 17.86 -23.30
N GLY A 104 -17.01 18.56 -23.66
CA GLY A 104 -16.85 20.01 -23.42
C GLY A 104 -16.46 20.34 -21.98
N ALA A 105 -16.11 19.35 -21.15
CA ALA A 105 -15.64 19.54 -19.79
C ALA A 105 -14.11 19.73 -19.76
N GLU A 106 -13.62 20.43 -18.74
CA GLU A 106 -12.19 20.67 -18.53
C GLU A 106 -11.78 20.15 -17.14
N VAL A 107 -10.71 19.35 -17.08
CA VAL A 107 -10.12 18.90 -15.82
C VAL A 107 -9.15 19.97 -15.32
N LYS A 108 -9.49 20.62 -14.20
CA LYS A 108 -8.73 21.75 -13.63
C LYS A 108 -8.04 21.45 -12.31
N PHE A 109 -8.49 20.42 -11.61
CA PHE A 109 -8.10 20.16 -10.23
C PHE A 109 -7.57 18.74 -10.05
N LEU A 110 -6.53 18.61 -9.20
CA LEU A 110 -6.02 17.34 -8.69
C LEU A 110 -6.27 17.27 -7.19
N VAL A 111 -6.97 16.23 -6.75
CA VAL A 111 -7.22 15.96 -5.34
C VAL A 111 -6.09 15.09 -4.79
N GLN A 112 -5.55 15.49 -3.65
CA GLN A 112 -4.51 14.75 -2.91
C GLN A 112 -4.91 14.57 -1.45
N GLY A 113 -4.58 13.40 -0.90
CA GLY A 113 -4.83 13.05 0.50
C GLY A 113 -3.68 13.45 1.43
N THR A 114 -3.09 14.63 1.25
CA THR A 114 -2.00 15.17 2.09
C THR A 114 -2.52 15.43 3.50
N LEU A 115 -1.81 14.96 4.52
CA LEU A 115 -2.11 15.19 5.93
C LEU A 115 -1.21 16.27 6.55
N TYR A 116 -1.57 16.74 7.75
CA TYR A 116 -0.79 17.74 8.47
C TYR A 116 0.67 17.28 8.76
N PRO A 117 0.94 16.06 9.21
CA PRO A 117 2.30 15.57 9.37
C PRO A 117 3.13 15.63 8.08
N ASP A 118 2.55 15.31 6.92
CA ASP A 118 3.25 15.38 5.62
C ASP A 118 3.69 16.83 5.31
N VAL A 119 2.86 17.80 5.68
CA VAL A 119 3.17 19.23 5.49
C VAL A 119 4.33 19.66 6.38
N VAL A 120 4.35 19.24 7.64
CA VAL A 120 5.41 19.58 8.60
C VAL A 120 6.74 18.94 8.18
N GLU A 121 6.73 17.66 7.78
CA GLU A 121 7.92 16.96 7.30
C GLU A 121 8.51 17.58 6.02
N SER A 122 7.66 18.14 5.16
CA SER A 122 8.10 18.79 3.91
C SER A 122 8.63 20.21 4.08
N GLY A 123 8.66 20.76 5.30
CA GLY A 123 9.28 22.05 5.61
C GLY A 123 8.38 23.27 5.53
N GLY A 124 7.06 23.10 5.57
CA GLY A 124 6.06 24.14 5.96
C GLY A 124 6.07 25.52 5.29
N GLY A 125 6.66 25.73 4.12
CA GLY A 125 6.75 27.04 3.46
C GLY A 125 5.75 27.22 2.31
N ASP A 126 5.18 28.41 2.19
CA ASP A 126 4.39 28.87 1.05
C ASP A 126 5.23 28.85 -0.24
N GLY A 127 5.32 27.71 -0.90
CA GLY A 127 6.12 27.54 -2.11
C GLY A 127 6.84 26.21 -2.23
N ALA A 128 6.63 25.27 -1.33
CA ALA A 128 7.25 23.95 -1.35
C ALA A 128 6.70 23.10 -2.53
N ALA A 129 7.20 23.40 -3.72
CA ALA A 129 7.14 22.50 -4.89
C ALA A 129 7.98 21.22 -4.70
N ASN A 130 8.57 21.04 -3.53
CA ASN A 130 9.39 19.88 -3.14
C ASN A 130 8.70 19.06 -2.04
N ILE A 131 7.44 18.73 -2.21
CA ILE A 131 6.84 17.64 -1.44
C ILE A 131 7.61 16.39 -1.83
N LYS A 132 8.21 15.73 -0.82
CA LYS A 132 8.99 14.49 -1.02
C LYS A 132 8.27 13.59 -2.02
N SER A 133 8.93 13.28 -3.12
CA SER A 133 8.42 12.50 -4.25
C SER A 133 7.96 11.07 -3.89
N HIS A 134 7.98 10.71 -2.62
CA HIS A 134 7.71 9.37 -2.10
C HIS A 134 6.30 9.19 -1.51
N HIS A 135 5.59 10.27 -1.16
CA HIS A 135 4.25 10.20 -0.56
C HIS A 135 3.15 10.77 -1.44
N ASN A 136 3.48 11.59 -2.43
CA ASN A 136 2.50 12.10 -3.38
C ASN A 136 2.60 11.39 -4.72
N VAL A 137 1.43 11.03 -5.22
CA VAL A 137 1.24 10.45 -6.54
C VAL A 137 1.95 11.31 -7.58
N GLY A 138 3.11 10.88 -7.97
CA GLY A 138 3.97 11.32 -9.05
C GLY A 138 4.03 12.79 -9.38
N GLY A 139 5.18 13.28 -9.75
CA GLY A 139 5.33 14.62 -10.26
C GLY A 139 4.27 14.91 -11.32
N LEU A 140 3.54 16.01 -11.15
CA LEU A 140 2.61 16.49 -12.18
C LEU A 140 3.34 16.60 -13.51
N PRO A 141 2.76 16.14 -14.62
CA PRO A 141 3.31 16.44 -15.93
C PRO A 141 3.54 17.95 -16.02
N LYS A 142 4.74 18.37 -16.41
CA LYS A 142 5.14 19.80 -16.44
C LYS A 142 4.25 20.66 -17.32
N ASP A 143 3.50 20.04 -18.22
CA ASP A 143 2.55 20.62 -19.15
C ASP A 143 1.11 20.67 -18.61
N LEU A 144 0.79 19.96 -17.53
CA LEU A 144 -0.53 19.95 -16.91
C LEU A 144 -0.55 20.86 -15.67
N LYS A 145 -1.25 21.99 -15.77
CA LYS A 145 -1.38 22.99 -14.70
C LYS A 145 -2.64 22.73 -13.87
N PHE A 146 -2.65 21.67 -13.06
CA PHE A 146 -3.73 21.48 -12.10
C PHE A 146 -3.60 22.41 -10.90
N LYS A 147 -4.75 22.84 -10.39
CA LYS A 147 -4.84 23.39 -9.04
C LYS A 147 -5.00 22.23 -8.04
N LEU A 148 -4.21 22.23 -6.98
CA LEU A 148 -4.31 21.20 -5.94
C LEU A 148 -5.53 21.45 -5.05
N ILE A 149 -6.21 20.36 -4.69
CA ILE A 149 -7.23 20.31 -3.64
C ILE A 149 -6.76 19.30 -2.61
N GLU A 150 -6.45 19.77 -1.41
CA GLU A 150 -5.92 18.98 -0.29
C GLU A 150 -6.87 19.09 0.92
N PRO A 151 -8.02 18.39 0.90
CA PRO A 151 -9.06 18.58 1.91
C PRO A 151 -8.66 18.12 3.31
N LEU A 152 -7.58 17.32 3.44
CA LEU A 152 -7.11 16.75 4.71
C LEU A 152 -5.86 17.44 5.26
N ARG A 153 -5.38 18.51 4.62
CA ARG A 153 -4.07 19.13 4.87
C ARG A 153 -3.82 19.60 6.32
N THR A 154 -4.89 19.86 7.06
CA THR A 154 -4.81 20.33 8.46
C THR A 154 -5.18 19.25 9.47
N LEU A 155 -5.41 18.02 9.02
CA LEU A 155 -5.90 16.93 9.85
C LEU A 155 -4.81 15.90 10.17
N PHE A 156 -4.97 15.26 11.33
CA PHE A 156 -4.21 14.08 11.73
C PHE A 156 -4.93 12.79 11.29
N LYS A 157 -4.20 11.67 11.34
CA LYS A 157 -4.68 10.38 10.85
C LYS A 157 -5.93 9.85 11.56
N ASP A 158 -6.02 10.07 12.85
CA ASP A 158 -7.16 9.71 13.68
C ASP A 158 -8.42 10.51 13.29
N GLU A 159 -8.28 11.81 13.05
CA GLU A 159 -9.36 12.67 12.56
C GLU A 159 -9.83 12.24 11.17
N VAL A 160 -8.89 11.89 10.28
CA VAL A 160 -9.23 11.37 8.94
C VAL A 160 -10.01 10.07 9.02
N ARG A 161 -9.64 9.16 9.92
CA ARG A 161 -10.40 7.93 10.16
C ARG A 161 -11.80 8.20 10.70
N ALA A 162 -11.94 9.12 11.64
CA ALA A 162 -13.26 9.53 12.16
C ALA A 162 -14.16 10.05 11.04
N ILE A 163 -13.63 10.93 10.17
CA ILE A 163 -14.33 11.43 8.99
C ILE A 163 -14.69 10.29 8.03
N GLY A 164 -13.79 9.36 7.79
CA GLY A 164 -14.04 8.20 6.93
C GLY A 164 -15.22 7.37 7.43
N THR A 165 -15.28 7.10 8.73
CA THR A 165 -16.41 6.40 9.37
C THR A 165 -17.70 7.19 9.22
N GLU A 166 -17.68 8.52 9.46
CA GLU A 166 -18.86 9.39 9.31
C GLU A 166 -19.35 9.49 7.87
N LEU A 167 -18.45 9.36 6.89
CA LEU A 167 -18.79 9.30 5.46
C LEU A 167 -19.34 7.93 5.03
N GLY A 168 -19.35 6.94 5.91
CA GLY A 168 -19.85 5.60 5.63
C GLY A 168 -18.88 4.72 4.84
N LEU A 169 -17.58 5.04 4.86
CA LEU A 169 -16.58 4.16 4.26
C LEU A 169 -16.47 2.86 5.07
N PRO A 170 -16.27 1.70 4.41
CA PRO A 170 -16.07 0.43 5.08
C PRO A 170 -14.91 0.44 6.09
N ASP A 171 -15.07 -0.26 7.20
CA ASP A 171 -14.06 -0.36 8.26
C ASP A 171 -12.73 -0.91 7.73
N GLU A 172 -12.76 -1.82 6.77
CA GLU A 172 -11.60 -2.39 6.09
C GLU A 172 -10.76 -1.34 5.36
N ILE A 173 -11.39 -0.24 4.92
CA ILE A 173 -10.71 0.90 4.30
C ILE A 173 -10.23 1.89 5.36
N VAL A 174 -11.09 2.23 6.32
CA VAL A 174 -10.83 3.24 7.36
C VAL A 174 -9.72 2.79 8.31
N TRP A 175 -9.76 1.53 8.73
CA TRP A 175 -8.83 0.95 9.71
C TRP A 175 -7.69 0.14 9.09
N ARG A 176 -7.56 0.23 7.79
CA ARG A 176 -6.46 -0.43 7.09
C ARG A 176 -5.11 -0.01 7.68
N GLN A 177 -4.28 -1.01 7.97
CA GLN A 177 -2.90 -0.78 8.39
C GLN A 177 -2.11 -0.04 7.28
N PRO A 178 -1.13 0.79 7.64
CA PRO A 178 -0.24 1.41 6.66
C PRO A 178 0.36 0.38 5.72
N PHE A 179 0.48 0.75 4.45
CA PHE A 179 1.09 -0.10 3.44
C PHE A 179 1.99 0.76 2.54
N PRO A 180 3.22 0.35 2.27
CA PRO A 180 4.18 1.19 1.56
C PRO A 180 3.80 1.36 0.09
N GLY A 181 4.15 2.52 -0.49
CA GLY A 181 3.90 2.80 -1.91
C GLY A 181 4.44 1.74 -2.88
N PRO A 182 5.67 1.20 -2.70
CA PRO A 182 6.19 0.09 -3.50
C PRO A 182 5.48 -1.25 -3.27
N GLY A 183 4.54 -1.32 -2.36
CA GLY A 183 3.75 -2.52 -2.07
C GLY A 183 4.60 -3.69 -1.56
N LEU A 184 4.21 -4.89 -1.97
CA LEU A 184 4.95 -6.13 -1.63
C LEU A 184 6.34 -6.21 -2.30
N GLY A 185 6.65 -5.32 -3.24
CA GLY A 185 7.94 -5.31 -3.93
C GLY A 185 9.14 -5.14 -2.99
N ILE A 186 8.97 -4.39 -1.89
CA ILE A 186 10.00 -4.21 -0.86
C ILE A 186 9.86 -5.18 0.32
N ARG A 187 9.02 -6.20 0.17
CA ARG A 187 8.86 -7.30 1.12
C ARG A 187 9.28 -8.65 0.54
N ILE A 188 9.89 -8.64 -0.64
CA ILE A 188 10.59 -9.78 -1.23
C ILE A 188 12.07 -9.45 -1.25
N VAL A 189 12.85 -10.03 -0.33
CA VAL A 189 14.31 -9.91 -0.35
C VAL A 189 14.85 -10.80 -1.48
N GLY A 190 15.26 -10.15 -2.56
CA GLY A 190 15.63 -10.79 -3.82
C GLY A 190 14.83 -10.29 -5.02
N GLU A 191 14.92 -10.96 -6.16
CA GLU A 191 14.16 -10.62 -7.36
C GLU A 191 12.67 -10.82 -7.17
N ILE A 192 11.86 -9.90 -7.70
CA ILE A 192 10.40 -9.97 -7.68
C ILE A 192 9.93 -10.82 -8.87
N THR A 193 9.22 -11.91 -8.59
CA THR A 193 8.55 -12.74 -9.62
C THR A 193 7.09 -12.95 -9.26
N ARG A 194 6.26 -13.36 -10.25
CA ARG A 194 4.84 -13.68 -10.01
C ARG A 194 4.66 -14.78 -8.97
N GLU A 195 5.50 -15.80 -9.02
CA GLU A 195 5.46 -16.92 -8.09
C GLU A 195 5.79 -16.48 -6.68
N ARG A 196 6.85 -15.66 -6.52
CA ARG A 196 7.27 -15.11 -5.22
C ARG A 196 6.19 -14.17 -4.64
N LEU A 197 5.58 -13.35 -5.50
CA LEU A 197 4.45 -12.49 -5.10
C LEU A 197 3.24 -13.30 -4.68
N ALA A 198 2.89 -14.37 -5.39
CA ALA A 198 1.76 -15.23 -5.03
C ALA A 198 1.97 -15.87 -3.64
N VAL A 199 3.18 -16.38 -3.38
CA VAL A 199 3.54 -16.94 -2.07
C VAL A 199 3.46 -15.89 -0.97
N LEU A 200 4.03 -14.70 -1.19
CA LEU A 200 4.03 -13.63 -0.19
C LEU A 200 2.61 -13.11 0.05
N ARG A 201 1.79 -12.96 -0.98
CA ARG A 201 0.37 -12.57 -0.83
C ARG A 201 -0.40 -13.53 0.06
N GLU A 202 -0.17 -14.84 -0.11
CA GLU A 202 -0.83 -15.85 0.71
C GLU A 202 -0.34 -15.79 2.17
N ALA A 203 0.96 -15.72 2.39
CA ALA A 203 1.54 -15.62 3.73
C ALA A 203 1.10 -14.34 4.46
N ASP A 204 1.05 -13.19 3.77
CA ASP A 204 0.55 -11.92 4.31
C ASP A 204 -0.95 -12.01 4.65
N ALA A 205 -1.75 -12.63 3.80
CA ALA A 205 -3.18 -12.81 4.05
C ALA A 205 -3.44 -13.68 5.29
N ILE A 206 -2.71 -14.81 5.44
CA ILE A 206 -2.79 -15.68 6.60
C ILE A 206 -2.41 -14.93 7.89
N ALA A 207 -1.31 -14.19 7.87
CA ALA A 207 -0.86 -13.44 9.04
C ALA A 207 -1.91 -12.39 9.47
N ARG A 208 -2.44 -11.60 8.52
CA ARG A 208 -3.48 -10.60 8.79
C ARG A 208 -4.77 -11.24 9.33
N GLU A 209 -5.19 -12.34 8.73
CA GLU A 209 -6.40 -13.05 9.16
C GLU A 209 -6.28 -13.55 10.60
N GLU A 210 -5.17 -14.16 10.98
CA GLU A 210 -4.98 -14.67 12.34
C GLU A 210 -4.81 -13.55 13.36
N LEU A 211 -4.15 -12.44 13.01
CA LEU A 211 -4.06 -11.26 13.87
C LEU A 211 -5.44 -10.63 14.09
N SER A 212 -6.25 -10.52 13.04
CA SER A 212 -7.62 -9.99 13.15
C SER A 212 -8.53 -10.88 13.96
N LYS A 213 -8.49 -12.22 13.77
CA LYS A 213 -9.22 -13.18 14.60
C LYS A 213 -8.85 -13.11 16.08
N ALA A 214 -7.61 -12.73 16.38
CA ALA A 214 -7.13 -12.52 17.73
C ALA A 214 -7.46 -11.13 18.30
N GLY A 215 -8.10 -10.25 17.52
CA GLY A 215 -8.43 -8.87 17.90
C GLY A 215 -7.22 -7.94 18.01
N LEU A 216 -6.10 -8.27 17.33
CA LEU A 216 -4.83 -7.53 17.42
C LEU A 216 -4.62 -6.54 16.27
N ASP A 217 -5.51 -6.49 15.32
CA ASP A 217 -5.42 -5.66 14.10
C ASP A 217 -5.44 -4.14 14.38
N ARG A 218 -5.96 -3.72 15.54
CA ARG A 218 -5.95 -2.31 15.97
C ARG A 218 -4.79 -1.96 16.90
N ASP A 219 -4.27 -2.94 17.66
CA ASP A 219 -3.16 -2.75 18.58
C ASP A 219 -1.80 -2.79 17.87
N ILE A 220 -1.74 -3.52 16.77
CA ILE A 220 -0.55 -3.61 15.91
C ILE A 220 -0.64 -2.55 14.83
N TRP A 221 0.29 -1.58 14.86
CA TRP A 221 0.36 -0.52 13.85
C TRP A 221 0.50 -1.08 12.44
N GLN A 222 1.41 -2.03 12.27
CA GLN A 222 1.71 -2.69 11.02
C GLN A 222 2.41 -4.03 11.28
N CYS A 223 2.13 -5.03 10.45
CA CYS A 223 2.85 -6.29 10.47
C CYS A 223 3.39 -6.61 9.07
N PRO A 224 4.55 -6.06 8.67
CA PRO A 224 5.23 -6.51 7.46
C PRO A 224 5.49 -8.01 7.50
N VAL A 225 5.05 -8.70 6.45
CA VAL A 225 5.38 -10.11 6.17
C VAL A 225 6.38 -10.09 5.03
N VAL A 226 7.58 -10.66 5.27
CA VAL A 226 8.72 -10.53 4.34
C VAL A 226 9.15 -11.90 3.87
N LEU A 227 9.28 -12.08 2.57
CA LEU A 227 9.82 -13.29 1.95
C LEU A 227 11.33 -13.15 1.74
N LEU A 228 12.12 -14.00 2.41
CA LEU A 228 13.55 -14.10 2.17
C LEU A 228 13.80 -15.04 0.96
N ALA A 229 13.51 -14.52 -0.24
CA ALA A 229 13.42 -15.33 -1.45
C ALA A 229 14.75 -15.93 -1.91
N ASP A 230 15.87 -15.29 -1.57
CA ASP A 230 17.21 -15.75 -1.94
C ASP A 230 17.88 -16.56 -0.80
N VAL A 231 17.15 -16.84 0.29
CA VAL A 231 17.61 -17.70 1.38
C VAL A 231 17.03 -19.10 1.23
N HIS A 232 17.91 -20.10 1.18
CA HIS A 232 17.51 -21.51 1.16
C HIS A 232 17.55 -22.09 2.56
N SER A 233 16.39 -22.28 3.16
CA SER A 233 16.22 -22.93 4.47
C SER A 233 16.01 -24.44 4.27
N VAL A 234 16.68 -25.24 5.09
CA VAL A 234 16.49 -26.70 5.09
C VAL A 234 15.21 -27.03 5.89
N GLY A 235 14.36 -27.85 5.32
CA GLY A 235 13.18 -28.42 5.95
C GLY A 235 13.15 -29.95 5.83
N VAL A 236 12.20 -30.55 6.51
CA VAL A 236 11.89 -31.97 6.44
C VAL A 236 10.42 -32.12 6.09
N GLN A 237 10.10 -32.92 5.08
CA GLN A 237 8.74 -33.25 4.71
C GLN A 237 8.67 -34.75 4.43
N GLY A 238 7.97 -35.46 5.34
CA GLY A 238 8.09 -36.91 5.38
C GLY A 238 9.52 -37.36 5.73
N ASP A 239 10.08 -38.27 4.98
CA ASP A 239 11.46 -38.78 5.17
C ASP A 239 12.50 -38.04 4.33
N GLU A 240 12.11 -36.99 3.58
CA GLU A 240 12.97 -36.29 2.66
C GLU A 240 13.35 -34.90 3.14
N ARG A 241 14.57 -34.47 2.79
CA ARG A 241 14.99 -33.08 2.95
C ARG A 241 14.34 -32.22 1.89
N THR A 242 13.78 -31.09 2.31
CA THR A 242 13.25 -30.07 1.42
C THR A 242 14.03 -28.77 1.59
N TYR A 243 13.96 -27.93 0.57
CA TYR A 243 14.50 -26.59 0.61
C TYR A 243 13.37 -25.60 0.33
N GLY A 244 13.27 -24.59 1.16
CA GLY A 244 12.27 -23.54 1.04
C GLY A 244 12.80 -22.20 1.48
N SER A 245 12.02 -21.18 1.31
CA SER A 245 12.37 -19.84 1.77
C SER A 245 11.75 -19.55 3.14
N PRO A 246 12.43 -18.76 4.00
CA PRO A 246 11.83 -18.29 5.24
C PRO A 246 10.86 -17.12 4.99
N ILE A 247 9.84 -17.04 5.83
CA ILE A 247 9.01 -15.83 6.04
C ILE A 247 9.43 -15.16 7.34
N VAL A 248 9.57 -13.84 7.31
CA VAL A 248 9.74 -13.00 8.49
C VAL A 248 8.41 -12.34 8.82
N LEU A 249 8.00 -12.42 10.08
CA LEU A 249 6.91 -11.62 10.65
C LEU A 249 7.53 -10.45 11.42
N ARG A 250 7.12 -9.23 11.10
CA ARG A 250 7.58 -8.01 11.79
C ARG A 250 6.41 -7.21 12.35
N PRO A 251 5.69 -7.70 13.35
CA PRO A 251 4.64 -6.93 14.00
C PRO A 251 5.27 -5.78 14.80
N VAL A 252 4.82 -4.55 14.53
CA VAL A 252 5.31 -3.35 15.21
C VAL A 252 4.16 -2.51 15.74
N SER A 253 4.39 -1.90 16.89
CA SER A 253 3.53 -0.88 17.50
C SER A 253 4.24 0.47 17.40
N SER A 254 3.52 1.50 16.98
CA SER A 254 4.02 2.86 16.81
C SER A 254 2.84 3.83 16.90
N GLU A 255 3.12 5.09 17.26
CA GLU A 255 2.13 6.17 17.22
C GLU A 255 2.31 7.03 15.95
N ASP A 256 3.55 7.29 15.56
CA ASP A 256 3.91 8.25 14.53
C ASP A 256 4.81 7.70 13.40
N ALA A 257 5.15 6.41 13.46
CA ALA A 257 6.11 5.74 12.59
C ALA A 257 7.57 6.25 12.68
N MET A 258 7.85 7.26 13.48
CA MET A 258 9.23 7.75 13.69
C MET A 258 10.01 6.78 14.58
N THR A 259 9.37 6.33 15.65
CA THR A 259 9.86 5.27 16.53
C THR A 259 8.87 4.10 16.51
N ALA A 260 9.35 2.89 16.67
CA ALA A 260 8.50 1.71 16.78
C ALA A 260 9.16 0.65 17.66
N ASP A 261 8.34 -0.06 18.42
CA ASP A 261 8.78 -1.27 19.11
C ASP A 261 8.11 -2.49 18.47
N TRP A 262 8.71 -3.68 18.60
CA TRP A 262 8.08 -4.90 18.13
C TRP A 262 6.89 -5.26 19.02
N SER A 263 5.77 -5.65 18.43
CA SER A 263 4.55 -6.02 19.14
C SER A 263 4.68 -7.44 19.73
N ARG A 264 4.28 -7.61 20.98
CA ARG A 264 4.32 -8.90 21.70
C ARG A 264 3.08 -9.71 21.33
N VAL A 265 3.08 -10.28 20.15
CA VAL A 265 2.00 -11.18 19.70
C VAL A 265 1.98 -12.42 20.57
N PRO A 266 0.82 -12.87 21.09
CA PRO A 266 0.70 -14.09 21.87
C PRO A 266 1.27 -15.30 21.14
N TYR A 267 1.97 -16.17 21.87
CA TYR A 267 2.66 -17.33 21.28
C TYR A 267 1.73 -18.32 20.57
N ASP A 268 0.50 -18.46 21.04
CA ASP A 268 -0.50 -19.31 20.40
C ASP A 268 -0.97 -18.73 19.04
N VAL A 269 -1.03 -17.41 18.91
CA VAL A 269 -1.32 -16.73 17.64
C VAL A 269 -0.14 -16.89 16.68
N LEU A 270 1.11 -16.68 17.15
CA LEU A 270 2.31 -16.94 16.36
C LEU A 270 2.40 -18.39 15.89
N ALA A 271 2.07 -19.34 16.76
CA ALA A 271 2.03 -20.77 16.42
C ALA A 271 1.00 -21.07 15.31
N LYS A 272 -0.19 -20.48 15.39
CA LYS A 272 -1.22 -20.62 14.35
C LYS A 272 -0.76 -20.03 13.01
N ILE A 273 -0.22 -18.81 13.03
CA ILE A 273 0.31 -18.15 11.81
C ILE A 273 1.39 -19.02 11.18
N SER A 274 2.37 -19.48 11.97
CA SER A 274 3.47 -20.32 11.50
C SER A 274 2.98 -21.65 10.91
N THR A 275 2.09 -22.33 11.61
CA THR A 275 1.51 -23.61 11.16
C THR A 275 0.73 -23.44 9.86
N ARG A 276 -0.09 -22.41 9.75
CA ARG A 276 -0.86 -22.14 8.53
C ARG A 276 0.06 -21.79 7.35
N ILE A 277 1.00 -20.86 7.54
CA ILE A 277 1.92 -20.47 6.47
C ILE A 277 2.70 -21.68 5.96
N THR A 278 3.27 -22.51 6.83
CA THR A 278 4.07 -23.67 6.40
C THR A 278 3.23 -24.79 5.77
N ASN A 279 1.95 -24.89 6.10
CA ASN A 279 1.05 -25.88 5.49
C ASN A 279 0.41 -25.41 4.19
N GLU A 280 0.05 -24.12 4.10
CA GLU A 280 -0.68 -23.56 2.98
C GLU A 280 0.26 -23.00 1.88
N CYS A 281 1.46 -22.53 2.25
CA CYS A 281 2.48 -22.00 1.33
C CYS A 281 3.63 -23.02 1.15
N ARG A 282 3.50 -23.92 0.20
CA ARG A 282 4.43 -25.07 0.02
C ARG A 282 5.91 -24.69 -0.15
N GLN A 283 6.22 -23.48 -0.63
CA GLN A 283 7.58 -22.98 -0.80
C GLN A 283 8.20 -22.48 0.51
N ILE A 284 7.39 -22.38 1.57
CA ILE A 284 7.82 -21.86 2.88
C ILE A 284 7.96 -23.01 3.86
N ASN A 285 9.14 -23.13 4.44
CA ASN A 285 9.42 -24.15 5.45
C ASN A 285 9.84 -23.57 6.82
N ARG A 286 9.85 -22.23 6.95
CA ARG A 286 10.27 -21.55 8.17
C ARG A 286 9.59 -20.20 8.32
N VAL A 287 9.10 -19.92 9.53
CA VAL A 287 8.62 -18.60 9.94
C VAL A 287 9.48 -18.10 11.09
N VAL A 288 9.93 -16.85 11.01
CA VAL A 288 10.75 -16.19 12.03
C VAL A 288 10.10 -14.88 12.46
N LEU A 289 10.33 -14.47 13.70
CA LEU A 289 9.84 -13.22 14.27
C LEU A 289 11.00 -12.22 14.37
N ASP A 290 10.82 -11.03 13.82
CA ASP A 290 11.73 -9.91 14.00
C ASP A 290 11.35 -9.12 15.26
N VAL A 291 12.26 -9.10 16.22
CA VAL A 291 12.10 -8.48 17.55
C VAL A 291 12.90 -7.20 17.71
N THR A 292 13.24 -6.54 16.58
CA THR A 292 14.08 -5.34 16.59
C THR A 292 13.24 -4.07 16.62
N SER A 293 13.59 -3.14 17.51
CA SER A 293 12.95 -1.81 17.60
C SER A 293 13.44 -0.87 16.49
N LYS A 294 12.69 0.21 16.24
CA LYS A 294 13.12 1.34 15.42
C LYS A 294 13.36 2.56 16.32
N PRO A 295 14.57 3.14 16.40
CA PRO A 295 15.81 2.59 15.86
C PRO A 295 16.27 1.31 16.59
N PRO A 296 17.27 0.54 16.12
CA PRO A 296 18.11 0.82 14.93
C PRO A 296 17.53 0.34 13.59
N ALA A 297 16.56 -0.58 13.60
CA ALA A 297 15.94 -1.03 12.36
C ALA A 297 14.91 -0.02 11.82
N THR A 298 14.48 -0.21 10.58
CA THR A 298 13.32 0.45 9.99
C THR A 298 12.06 -0.42 10.17
N ILE A 299 10.86 0.09 9.85
CA ILE A 299 9.63 -0.72 9.88
C ILE A 299 9.65 -1.72 8.72
N GLU A 300 9.88 -1.24 7.50
CA GLU A 300 10.08 -2.13 6.34
C GLU A 300 11.52 -2.68 6.34
N TRP A 301 11.71 -3.85 5.74
CA TRP A 301 13.02 -4.53 5.66
C TRP A 301 13.90 -4.00 4.50
N GLU A 302 13.27 -3.65 3.37
CA GLU A 302 13.94 -3.06 2.20
C GLU A 302 13.45 -1.63 1.90
#